data_9d667d2dc92005fb296a3cdedaff6794
#
_entry.id   9d667d2dc92005fb296a3cdedaff6794
#
_cell.length_a   1.000
_cell.length_b   1.000
_cell.length_c   1.000
_cell.angle_alpha   90.00
_cell.angle_beta   90.00
_cell.angle_gamma   90.00
#
_symmetry.space_group_name_H-M   'P 1'
#
loop_
_entity.id
_entity.type
_entity.pdbx_description
1 polymer ?
#
loop_
_entity_poly.entity_id
_entity_poly.type
_entity_poly.pdbx_seq_one_letter_code
_entity_poly.pdbx_strand_id
1 'polypeptide(L)'
;MARAPGLESDYPRVLRLPLFLFEATIPLTDLEGFNPDFYIDITDVWEVKLEALKAFYRAQPFLESWYTNVARHRAFQARALSGHSEIEYAEAFERTRPWVGAHLPLNEL
;
A
#
# COMPACT_ATOMS: atom_id res chain seq x y z
N MET A 1 6.00 -28.44 17.67
CA MET A 1 6.20 -28.00 16.81
C MET A 1 6.84 -27.51 16.92
N ALA A 2 6.89 -28.17 16.27
CA ALA A 2 7.63 -27.56 16.13
C ALA A 2 7.37 -26.35 15.69
N ARG A 3 7.37 -25.63 16.28
CA ARG A 3 7.38 -24.44 15.75
C ARG A 3 8.74 -24.06 15.51
N ALA A 4 8.89 -23.18 14.55
CA ALA A 4 10.18 -22.62 14.27
C ALA A 4 10.77 -22.09 15.57
N PRO A 5 12.09 -22.22 15.73
CA PRO A 5 12.74 -21.69 16.90
C PRO A 5 12.39 -20.22 17.09
N GLY A 6 12.01 -19.85 18.26
CA GLY A 6 11.69 -18.49 18.60
C GLY A 6 10.29 -18.04 18.24
N LEU A 7 9.52 -18.86 17.54
CA LEU A 7 8.19 -18.44 17.14
C LEU A 7 7.33 -18.14 18.35
N GLU A 8 7.45 -18.95 19.40
CA GLU A 8 6.71 -18.71 20.60
C GLU A 8 7.18 -17.45 21.31
N SER A 9 8.50 -17.30 21.43
CA SER A 9 9.06 -16.11 22.06
C SER A 9 8.87 -14.88 21.16
N ASP A 10 8.77 -15.07 19.84
CA ASP A 10 8.62 -13.96 18.91
C ASP A 10 7.18 -13.53 18.71
N TYR A 11 6.23 -14.30 19.20
CA TYR A 11 4.83 -14.02 18.98
C TYR A 11 4.44 -12.60 19.38
N PRO A 12 4.83 -12.08 20.54
CA PRO A 12 4.55 -10.69 20.87
C PRO A 12 5.19 -9.69 19.91
N ARG A 13 6.38 -10.02 19.38
CA ARG A 13 7.02 -9.16 18.40
C ARG A 13 6.24 -9.12 17.10
N VAL A 14 5.77 -10.28 16.66
CA VAL A 14 4.94 -10.35 15.44
C VAL A 14 3.70 -9.49 15.62
N LEU A 15 3.07 -9.56 16.78
CA LEU A 15 1.89 -8.75 17.04
C LEU A 15 2.19 -7.26 17.08
N ARG A 16 3.44 -6.88 17.34
CA ARG A 16 3.84 -5.48 17.36
C ARG A 16 4.33 -4.95 16.02
N LEU A 17 4.56 -5.84 15.06
CA LEU A 17 4.98 -5.41 13.74
C LEU A 17 3.85 -4.65 13.05
N PRO A 18 4.19 -3.60 12.32
CA PRO A 18 3.17 -2.90 11.54
C PRO A 18 2.65 -3.83 10.44
N LEU A 19 1.34 -3.86 10.30
CA LEU A 19 0.68 -4.61 9.26
C LEU A 19 -0.13 -3.63 8.44
N PHE A 20 -0.10 -3.80 7.12
CA PHE A 20 -0.79 -2.91 6.21
C PHE A 20 -1.71 -3.71 5.31
N LEU A 21 -2.87 -3.16 5.05
CA LEU A 21 -3.77 -3.67 4.04
C LEU A 21 -3.47 -2.94 2.74
N PHE A 22 -3.43 -3.68 1.65
CA PHE A 22 -3.21 -3.06 0.35
C PHE A 22 -4.49 -3.08 -0.47
N GLU A 23 -4.52 -2.25 -1.49
CA GLU A 23 -5.69 -2.10 -2.32
C GLU A 23 -5.85 -3.31 -3.24
N ALA A 24 -7.05 -3.90 -3.26
CA ALA A 24 -7.33 -5.05 -4.10
C ALA A 24 -7.47 -4.66 -5.55
N THR A 25 -7.41 -5.65 -6.43
CA THR A 25 -7.54 -5.44 -7.86
C THR A 25 -8.88 -4.84 -8.25
N ILE A 26 -9.95 -5.35 -7.64
CA ILE A 26 -11.29 -4.86 -7.96
C ILE A 26 -11.56 -3.60 -7.14
N PRO A 27 -12.03 -2.52 -7.74
CA PRO A 27 -12.15 -1.23 -7.07
C PRO A 27 -13.39 -1.16 -6.18
N LEU A 28 -13.65 -2.23 -5.49
CA LEU A 28 -14.71 -2.24 -4.50
C LEU A 28 -14.16 -2.00 -3.11
N THR A 29 -12.85 -1.86 -2.99
CA THR A 29 -12.23 -1.68 -1.67
C THR A 29 -12.75 -0.45 -0.96
N ASP A 30 -12.89 0.66 -1.69
CA ASP A 30 -13.39 1.88 -1.06
C ASP A 30 -14.85 1.72 -0.63
N LEU A 31 -15.62 0.98 -1.42
CA LEU A 31 -17.02 0.72 -1.08
C LEU A 31 -17.15 -0.23 0.10
N GLU A 32 -16.15 -1.07 0.30
CA GLU A 32 -16.14 -2.03 1.38
C GLU A 32 -15.38 -1.54 2.61
N GLY A 33 -14.98 -0.28 2.60
CA GLY A 33 -14.38 0.32 3.78
C GLY A 33 -12.88 0.45 3.77
N PHE A 34 -12.21 0.22 2.63
CA PHE A 34 -10.78 0.51 2.54
C PHE A 34 -10.58 2.02 2.70
N ASN A 35 -9.83 2.41 3.71
CA ASN A 35 -9.62 3.80 4.03
C ASN A 35 -8.11 4.03 4.16
N PRO A 36 -7.45 4.39 3.06
CA PRO A 36 -5.99 4.49 3.07
C PRO A 36 -5.50 5.62 3.97
N ASP A 37 -4.45 5.34 4.70
CA ASP A 37 -3.77 6.32 5.53
C ASP A 37 -2.27 6.40 5.24
N PHE A 38 -1.79 5.59 4.30
CA PHE A 38 -0.42 5.64 3.81
C PHE A 38 -0.42 5.72 2.30
N TYR A 39 0.42 6.60 1.79
CA TYR A 39 0.58 6.76 0.34
C TYR A 39 2.07 6.69 0.05
N ILE A 40 2.46 5.78 -0.81
CA ILE A 40 3.85 5.60 -1.19
C ILE A 40 4.02 6.08 -2.62
N ASP A 41 4.93 7.03 -2.81
CA ASP A 41 5.26 7.55 -4.13
C ASP A 41 6.03 6.48 -4.90
N ILE A 42 5.46 6.00 -5.99
CA ILE A 42 6.09 4.98 -6.83
C ILE A 42 6.42 5.53 -8.20
N THR A 43 6.47 6.84 -8.34
CA THR A 43 6.74 7.49 -9.62
C THR A 43 8.03 6.97 -10.25
N ASP A 44 9.09 6.87 -9.45
CA ASP A 44 10.40 6.47 -9.95
C ASP A 44 10.47 5.00 -10.38
N VAL A 45 9.57 4.17 -9.88
CA VAL A 45 9.56 2.74 -10.21
C VAL A 45 8.35 2.34 -11.05
N TRP A 46 7.57 3.32 -11.48
CA TRP A 46 6.33 3.05 -12.22
C TRP A 46 6.56 2.23 -13.48
N GLU A 47 7.61 2.54 -14.24
CA GLU A 47 7.88 1.80 -15.48
C GLU A 47 8.15 0.32 -15.21
N VAL A 48 8.84 0.02 -14.11
CA VAL A 48 9.10 -1.37 -13.72
C VAL A 48 7.79 -2.07 -13.38
N LYS A 49 6.94 -1.41 -12.62
CA LYS A 49 5.64 -1.95 -12.28
C LYS A 49 4.78 -2.18 -13.51
N LEU A 50 4.78 -1.22 -14.41
CA LEU A 50 3.99 -1.30 -15.64
C LEU A 50 4.42 -2.49 -16.50
N GLU A 51 5.73 -2.71 -16.64
CA GLU A 51 6.24 -3.86 -17.36
C GLU A 51 5.82 -5.17 -16.72
N ALA A 52 5.84 -5.22 -15.40
CA ALA A 52 5.38 -6.40 -14.67
C ALA A 52 3.90 -6.66 -14.90
N LEU A 53 3.10 -5.60 -14.89
CA LEU A 53 1.66 -5.71 -15.14
C LEU A 53 1.38 -6.21 -16.54
N LYS A 54 2.10 -5.71 -17.52
CA LYS A 54 1.94 -6.15 -18.91
C LYS A 54 2.27 -7.64 -19.06
N ALA A 55 3.32 -8.10 -18.40
CA ALA A 55 3.71 -9.50 -18.46
C ALA A 55 2.67 -10.41 -17.84
N PHE A 56 2.07 -9.98 -16.72
CA PHE A 56 1.09 -10.77 -16.01
C PHE A 56 -0.30 -10.74 -16.68
N TYR A 57 -0.70 -9.60 -17.19
CA TYR A 57 -2.09 -9.39 -17.59
C TYR A 57 -2.24 -9.14 -19.08
N ARG A 58 -1.29 -9.57 -19.89
CA ARG A 58 -1.39 -9.37 -21.34
C ARG A 58 -2.64 -9.97 -21.95
N ALA A 59 -3.21 -11.00 -21.32
CA ALA A 59 -4.46 -11.59 -21.77
C ALA A 59 -5.69 -10.81 -21.26
N GLN A 60 -5.46 -9.82 -20.39
CA GLN A 60 -6.51 -9.01 -19.82
C GLN A 60 -6.04 -7.56 -19.81
N PRO A 61 -5.95 -6.92 -20.98
CA PRO A 61 -5.33 -5.60 -21.08
C PRO A 61 -6.06 -4.51 -20.30
N PHE A 62 -7.33 -4.71 -19.97
CA PHE A 62 -8.04 -3.72 -19.17
C PHE A 62 -7.46 -3.57 -17.78
N LEU A 63 -6.77 -4.59 -17.25
CA LEU A 63 -6.17 -4.51 -15.92
C LEU A 63 -4.99 -3.55 -15.88
N GLU A 64 -4.24 -3.44 -16.97
CA GLU A 64 -3.17 -2.46 -17.06
C GLU A 64 -3.72 -1.04 -16.90
N SER A 65 -4.74 -0.74 -17.67
CA SER A 65 -5.40 0.56 -17.62
C SER A 65 -5.99 0.82 -16.24
N TRP A 66 -6.56 -0.20 -15.66
CA TRP A 66 -7.16 -0.13 -14.34
C TRP A 66 -6.14 0.24 -13.27
N TYR A 67 -5.03 -0.51 -13.21
CA TYR A 67 -3.99 -0.23 -12.23
C TYR A 67 -3.36 1.14 -12.45
N THR A 68 -3.23 1.56 -13.69
CA THR A 68 -2.72 2.88 -14.00
C THR A 68 -3.64 3.97 -13.46
N ASN A 69 -4.94 3.80 -13.64
CA ASN A 69 -5.91 4.77 -13.16
C ASN A 69 -5.93 4.84 -11.64
N VAL A 70 -5.84 3.69 -10.97
CA VAL A 70 -5.78 3.65 -9.52
C VAL A 70 -4.53 4.35 -9.01
N ALA A 71 -3.38 4.06 -9.62
CA ALA A 71 -2.11 4.67 -9.20
C ALA A 71 -2.13 6.19 -9.39
N ARG A 72 -2.75 6.68 -10.46
CA ARG A 72 -2.90 8.12 -10.68
C ARG A 72 -3.86 8.75 -9.70
N HIS A 73 -4.94 8.06 -9.39
CA HIS A 73 -5.90 8.56 -8.40
C HIS A 73 -5.26 8.68 -7.04
N ARG A 74 -4.50 7.68 -6.62
CA ARG A 74 -3.81 7.73 -5.35
C ARG A 74 -2.72 8.80 -5.35
N ALA A 75 -2.07 9.02 -6.47
CA ALA A 75 -1.10 10.12 -6.60
C ALA A 75 -1.79 11.48 -6.44
N PHE A 76 -2.98 11.64 -7.01
CA PHE A 76 -3.75 12.86 -6.85
C PHE A 76 -4.02 13.13 -5.37
N GLN A 77 -4.46 12.11 -4.64
CA GLN A 77 -4.70 12.23 -3.21
C GLN A 77 -3.41 12.55 -2.45
N ALA A 78 -2.32 11.86 -2.80
CA ALA A 78 -1.04 12.09 -2.15
C ALA A 78 -0.54 13.52 -2.36
N ARG A 79 -0.69 14.04 -3.57
CA ARG A 79 -0.32 15.43 -3.85
C ARG A 79 -1.15 16.40 -3.01
N ALA A 80 -2.45 16.14 -2.93
CA ALA A 80 -3.36 17.02 -2.18
C ALA A 80 -3.02 17.01 -0.69
N LEU A 81 -2.65 15.85 -0.15
CA LEU A 81 -2.37 15.71 1.27
C LEU A 81 -0.97 16.20 1.65
N SER A 82 0.01 16.06 0.77
CA SER A 82 1.40 16.36 1.09
C SER A 82 1.91 17.66 0.49
N GLY A 83 1.30 18.12 -0.57
CA GLY A 83 1.81 19.27 -1.30
C GLY A 83 2.95 18.95 -2.26
N HIS A 84 3.33 17.68 -2.38
CA HIS A 84 4.41 17.26 -3.28
C HIS A 84 3.85 17.05 -4.68
N SER A 85 3.96 18.08 -5.51
CA SER A 85 3.35 18.10 -6.83
C SER A 85 4.01 17.15 -7.84
N GLU A 86 5.20 16.64 -7.52
CA GLU A 86 5.95 15.76 -8.41
C GLU A 86 5.47 14.32 -8.38
N ILE A 87 4.60 13.95 -7.46
CA ILE A 87 4.09 12.57 -7.38
C ILE A 87 3.13 12.32 -8.53
N GLU A 88 3.47 11.38 -9.39
CA GLU A 88 2.65 11.01 -10.54
C GLU A 88 1.93 9.69 -10.36
N TYR A 89 2.51 8.79 -9.63
CA TYR A 89 1.95 7.46 -9.34
C TYR A 89 2.19 7.13 -7.87
N ALA A 90 1.18 6.57 -7.24
CA ALA A 90 1.28 6.20 -5.83
C ALA A 90 0.51 4.92 -5.56
N GLU A 91 0.90 4.24 -4.51
CA GLU A 91 0.16 3.12 -3.96
C GLU A 91 -0.35 3.52 -2.59
N ALA A 92 -1.54 3.04 -2.26
CA ALA A 92 -2.18 3.36 -0.99
C ALA A 92 -2.27 2.11 -0.12
N PHE A 93 -2.11 2.32 1.17
CA PHE A 93 -2.18 1.25 2.17
C PHE A 93 -2.97 1.73 3.36
N GLU A 94 -3.53 0.79 4.09
CA GLU A 94 -4.25 1.09 5.31
C GLU A 94 -3.56 0.38 6.48
N ARG A 95 -3.33 1.10 7.56
CA ARG A 95 -2.75 0.53 8.76
C ARG A 95 -3.80 -0.30 9.48
N THR A 96 -3.43 -1.51 9.88
CA THR A 96 -4.38 -2.43 10.51
C THR A 96 -4.59 -2.17 11.99
N ARG A 97 -3.70 -1.41 12.62
CA ARG A 97 -3.77 -1.16 14.05
C ARG A 97 -3.75 0.30 14.37
N PRO A 98 -4.54 0.71 15.38
CA PRO A 98 -4.39 2.06 15.90
C PRO A 98 -3.04 2.23 16.55
N TRP A 99 -2.52 3.44 16.49
CA TRP A 99 -1.31 3.78 17.22
C TRP A 99 -1.67 4.03 18.68
N VAL A 100 -0.90 3.45 19.58
CA VAL A 100 -1.01 3.74 20.99
C VAL A 100 0.39 4.05 21.51
N GLY A 101 0.60 5.23 22.04
CA GLY A 101 1.90 5.62 22.56
C GLY A 101 1.86 7.03 23.13
N ALA A 102 2.99 7.46 23.65
CA ALA A 102 3.11 8.78 24.25
C ALA A 102 3.33 9.90 23.23
N HIS A 103 3.72 9.54 22.02
CA HIS A 103 4.03 10.49 20.95
C HIS A 103 3.43 10.04 19.65
N LEU A 104 3.32 10.94 18.70
CA LEU A 104 2.95 10.56 17.35
C LEU A 104 4.03 9.68 16.74
N PRO A 105 3.66 8.71 15.86
CA PRO A 105 4.64 7.75 15.33
C PRO A 105 5.45 8.31 14.17
N LEU A 106 6.02 9.48 14.34
CA LEU A 106 6.70 10.19 13.25
C LEU A 106 7.98 9.51 12.82
N ASN A 107 8.65 8.83 13.75
CA ASN A 107 9.92 8.17 13.46
C ASN A 107 9.77 6.77 12.92
N GLU A 108 8.55 6.28 12.81
CA GLU A 108 8.28 4.96 12.27
C GLU A 108 8.01 4.97 10.78
N LEU A 109 7.84 6.15 10.25
CA LEU A 109 7.58 6.33 8.83
C LEU A 109 8.89 6.53 8.08
#